data_f9d0196bb7a114269bf6ecd40a71dc01
#
_entry.id   f9d0196bb7a114269bf6ecd40a71dc01
#
_cell.length_a   1.000
_cell.length_b   1.000
_cell.length_c   1.000
_cell.angle_alpha   90.00
_cell.angle_beta   90.00
_cell.angle_gamma   90.00
#
_symmetry.space_group_name_H-M   'P 1'
#
loop_
_entity.id
_entity.type
_entity.pdbx_description
1 polymer ?
#
loop_
_entity_poly.entity_id
_entity_poly.type
_entity_poly.pdbx_seq_one_letter_code
_entity_poly.pdbx_strand_id
1 'polypeptide(L)'
;TDSLNRKDSLGADTVVVRVDSVAPTKKQPLDAPVIYESNDSTTFTLGGAATLYGSGKVNYQNIELAAEVISMNLDSSTVHAYGIKDTTGTIKGKPVFKEGETAYDTETISYNFKSKKAGITDIITQQGEGYVTGSRAKKGANDEIFMEHGRYTTCDHHDHPHFYMQLTRAKVRPKKNVVTGPAYLVVEDVPLPLAVPFFFFPFSSSYSSGFIMPTYMDDSSRGFGLAEGGYYFAISDIMDLKMTGDIFTKGSWRLSGLTNYNKRYKYSGTLQADYQVTKTGDKGMPDYAVAKDFKIVWNHRQDAKASPNSTFSASVNFSTSSYERSNINNLYNSQLLTQNTKTSSISYSRSFPDIGLTLSGTTNIAQTMRDSSIAVTL
;
A
#
# COMPACT_ATOMS: atom_id res chain seq x y z
N THR A 1 -52.23 -76.27 -30.41
CA THR A 1 -53.30 -75.32 -30.75
C THR A 1 -52.73 -73.93 -30.99
N ASP A 2 -52.59 -73.71 -32.27
CA ASP A 2 -53.16 -72.60 -33.05
C ASP A 2 -52.67 -71.17 -32.64
N SER A 3 -52.36 -70.35 -33.50
CA SER A 3 -52.45 -70.16 -34.97
C SER A 3 -51.75 -68.81 -35.33
N LEU A 4 -51.06 -68.88 -36.42
CA LEU A 4 -50.97 -67.84 -37.47
C LEU A 4 -51.25 -66.33 -37.10
N ASN A 5 -50.29 -65.46 -37.30
CA ASN A 5 -50.51 -64.50 -38.37
C ASN A 5 -49.16 -63.81 -38.83
N ARG A 6 -49.01 -63.91 -40.13
CA ARG A 6 -47.98 -63.36 -40.98
C ARG A 6 -48.28 -61.89 -41.26
N LYS A 7 -47.27 -61.03 -41.20
CA LYS A 7 -47.22 -59.87 -42.08
C LYS A 7 -45.76 -59.47 -42.35
N ASP A 8 -45.39 -59.58 -43.60
CA ASP A 8 -44.20 -59.12 -44.24
C ASP A 8 -44.10 -57.57 -44.14
N SER A 9 -42.94 -57.07 -43.84
CA SER A 9 -42.53 -55.77 -44.37
C SER A 9 -40.99 -55.72 -44.49
N LEU A 10 -40.63 -55.44 -45.69
CA LEU A 10 -39.32 -55.32 -46.33
C LEU A 10 -38.24 -54.75 -45.46
N GLY A 11 -37.09 -55.38 -45.53
CA GLY A 11 -35.82 -54.88 -44.94
C GLY A 11 -35.29 -53.71 -45.64
N ALA A 12 -34.71 -52.86 -44.83
CA ALA A 12 -33.67 -51.90 -45.25
C ALA A 12 -32.41 -52.30 -44.52
N ASP A 13 -31.47 -52.89 -45.22
CA ASP A 13 -30.14 -53.18 -44.78
C ASP A 13 -29.43 -51.80 -44.46
N THR A 14 -29.34 -51.47 -43.18
CA THR A 14 -28.52 -50.37 -42.75
C THR A 14 -27.09 -50.87 -42.59
N VAL A 15 -26.28 -50.66 -43.59
CA VAL A 15 -24.82 -50.85 -43.51
C VAL A 15 -24.27 -49.86 -42.50
N VAL A 16 -23.95 -50.32 -41.29
CA VAL A 16 -23.21 -49.58 -40.29
C VAL A 16 -21.76 -49.56 -40.74
N VAL A 17 -21.35 -48.51 -41.47
CA VAL A 17 -19.95 -48.21 -41.72
C VAL A 17 -19.37 -47.67 -40.41
N ARG A 18 -18.68 -48.50 -39.65
CA ARG A 18 -17.77 -48.05 -38.61
C ARG A 18 -16.59 -47.37 -39.28
N VAL A 19 -16.63 -46.04 -39.33
CA VAL A 19 -15.48 -45.25 -39.65
C VAL A 19 -14.69 -45.05 -38.35
N ASP A 20 -13.76 -45.96 -38.07
CA ASP A 20 -12.70 -45.74 -37.10
C ASP A 20 -11.70 -44.72 -37.71
N SER A 21 -12.10 -43.47 -37.78
CA SER A 21 -11.19 -42.36 -37.98
C SER A 21 -10.84 -41.77 -36.60
N VAL A 22 -9.81 -42.31 -35.98
CA VAL A 22 -9.05 -41.55 -34.96
C VAL A 22 -8.39 -40.41 -35.70
N ALA A 23 -9.11 -39.31 -35.85
CA ALA A 23 -8.49 -38.05 -36.23
C ALA A 23 -7.49 -37.68 -35.13
N PRO A 24 -6.23 -37.34 -35.50
CA PRO A 24 -5.30 -36.85 -34.50
C PRO A 24 -5.93 -35.61 -33.87
N THR A 25 -6.19 -35.67 -32.54
CA THR A 25 -6.65 -34.53 -31.75
C THR A 25 -5.59 -33.46 -31.90
N LYS A 26 -5.80 -32.48 -32.83
CA LYS A 26 -5.04 -31.25 -32.84
C LYS A 26 -5.14 -30.69 -31.44
N LYS A 27 -4.01 -30.60 -30.73
CA LYS A 27 -3.93 -29.91 -29.46
C LYS A 27 -4.59 -28.55 -29.64
N GLN A 28 -5.67 -28.31 -28.95
CA GLN A 28 -6.33 -27.01 -28.98
C GLN A 28 -5.30 -25.97 -28.53
N PRO A 29 -5.11 -24.88 -29.25
CA PRO A 29 -4.09 -23.87 -28.94
C PRO A 29 -4.34 -23.19 -27.59
N LEU A 30 -5.56 -23.23 -27.07
CA LEU A 30 -6.00 -22.63 -25.81
C LEU A 30 -6.72 -23.66 -24.94
N ASP A 31 -6.59 -23.53 -23.60
CA ASP A 31 -7.14 -24.45 -22.60
C ASP A 31 -8.66 -24.26 -22.37
N ALA A 32 -9.25 -23.15 -22.85
CA ALA A 32 -10.65 -22.81 -22.73
C ALA A 32 -11.18 -22.14 -24.01
N PRO A 33 -12.51 -22.17 -24.25
CA PRO A 33 -13.09 -21.43 -25.35
C PRO A 33 -12.98 -19.92 -25.14
N VAL A 34 -12.72 -19.19 -26.21
CA VAL A 34 -12.77 -17.73 -26.25
C VAL A 34 -14.16 -17.30 -26.68
N ILE A 35 -14.86 -16.57 -25.82
CA ILE A 35 -16.16 -15.96 -26.14
C ILE A 35 -15.92 -14.55 -26.62
N TYR A 36 -16.51 -14.19 -27.75
CA TYR A 36 -16.35 -12.86 -28.35
C TYR A 36 -17.67 -12.29 -28.83
N GLU A 37 -17.78 -10.97 -28.77
CA GLU A 37 -18.93 -10.20 -29.26
C GLU A 37 -18.41 -8.95 -29.97
N SER A 38 -19.10 -8.50 -31.01
CA SER A 38 -18.84 -7.21 -31.68
C SER A 38 -20.13 -6.61 -32.18
N ASN A 39 -20.22 -5.26 -32.22
CA ASN A 39 -21.42 -4.57 -32.64
C ASN A 39 -21.48 -4.37 -34.17
N ASP A 40 -20.33 -4.21 -34.84
CA ASP A 40 -20.31 -3.94 -36.29
C ASP A 40 -20.04 -5.20 -37.11
N SER A 41 -18.81 -5.71 -37.10
CA SER A 41 -18.43 -6.83 -37.92
C SER A 41 -17.32 -7.66 -37.29
N THR A 42 -17.30 -8.94 -37.68
CA THR A 42 -16.21 -9.86 -37.34
C THR A 42 -15.67 -10.47 -38.62
N THR A 43 -14.37 -10.31 -38.84
CA THR A 43 -13.68 -10.90 -39.99
C THR A 43 -12.81 -12.08 -39.53
N PHE A 44 -12.89 -13.20 -40.26
CA PHE A 44 -12.06 -14.37 -40.03
C PHE A 44 -11.17 -14.58 -41.27
N THR A 45 -9.89 -14.88 -41.04
CA THR A 45 -8.95 -15.24 -42.09
C THR A 45 -8.59 -16.72 -42.01
N LEU A 46 -8.28 -17.34 -43.14
CA LEU A 46 -7.91 -18.76 -43.23
C LEU A 46 -6.66 -19.13 -42.41
N GLY A 47 -5.89 -18.16 -41.95
CA GLY A 47 -4.72 -18.34 -41.09
C GLY A 47 -5.02 -18.27 -39.58
N GLY A 48 -6.27 -18.52 -39.13
CA GLY A 48 -6.63 -18.54 -37.71
C GLY A 48 -6.65 -17.17 -37.03
N ALA A 49 -6.67 -16.08 -37.79
CA ALA A 49 -6.84 -14.73 -37.24
C ALA A 49 -8.29 -14.27 -37.34
N ALA A 50 -8.77 -13.59 -36.29
CA ALA A 50 -10.08 -12.96 -36.24
C ALA A 50 -9.93 -11.51 -35.81
N THR A 51 -10.68 -10.60 -36.47
CA THR A 51 -10.70 -9.18 -36.09
C THR A 51 -12.15 -8.76 -35.85
N LEU A 52 -12.39 -8.16 -34.69
CA LEU A 52 -13.67 -7.65 -34.22
C LEU A 52 -13.64 -6.12 -34.37
N TYR A 53 -14.70 -5.55 -34.95
CA TYR A 53 -14.88 -4.13 -35.15
C TYR A 53 -16.15 -3.65 -34.42
N GLY A 54 -16.11 -2.44 -33.87
CA GLY A 54 -17.22 -1.79 -33.21
C GLY A 54 -17.48 -2.31 -31.79
N SER A 55 -16.78 -1.77 -30.82
CA SER A 55 -16.96 -2.09 -29.39
C SER A 55 -16.86 -3.58 -29.10
N GLY A 56 -15.84 -4.24 -29.64
CA GLY A 56 -15.59 -5.67 -29.48
C GLY A 56 -15.35 -6.02 -28.02
N LYS A 57 -15.83 -7.21 -27.60
CA LYS A 57 -15.56 -7.81 -26.31
C LYS A 57 -15.03 -9.22 -26.48
N VAL A 58 -14.02 -9.55 -25.69
CA VAL A 58 -13.41 -10.88 -25.67
C VAL A 58 -13.31 -11.34 -24.22
N ASN A 59 -13.91 -12.50 -23.94
CA ASN A 59 -13.88 -13.14 -22.62
C ASN A 59 -13.13 -14.47 -22.71
N TYR A 60 -12.12 -14.63 -21.87
CA TYR A 60 -11.34 -15.85 -21.74
C TYR A 60 -11.04 -16.13 -20.27
N GLN A 61 -11.62 -17.19 -19.72
CA GLN A 61 -11.52 -17.54 -18.29
C GLN A 61 -11.92 -16.35 -17.39
N ASN A 62 -10.95 -15.75 -16.66
CA ASN A 62 -11.14 -14.59 -15.77
C ASN A 62 -10.70 -13.27 -16.42
N ILE A 63 -10.47 -13.27 -17.74
CA ILE A 63 -10.02 -12.12 -18.50
C ILE A 63 -11.17 -11.58 -19.34
N GLU A 64 -11.40 -10.28 -19.28
CA GLU A 64 -12.32 -9.53 -20.12
C GLU A 64 -11.54 -8.40 -20.83
N LEU A 65 -11.62 -8.35 -22.15
CA LEU A 65 -11.02 -7.30 -22.97
C LEU A 65 -12.10 -6.65 -23.80
N ALA A 66 -12.29 -5.35 -23.66
CA ALA A 66 -13.21 -4.55 -24.45
C ALA A 66 -12.44 -3.46 -25.19
N ALA A 67 -12.67 -3.27 -26.49
CA ALA A 67 -12.04 -2.22 -27.28
C ALA A 67 -12.81 -1.97 -28.59
N GLU A 68 -12.52 -0.87 -29.28
CA GLU A 68 -13.12 -0.59 -30.59
C GLU A 68 -12.67 -1.60 -31.65
N VAL A 69 -11.38 -1.95 -31.66
CA VAL A 69 -10.84 -2.98 -32.54
C VAL A 69 -10.05 -3.99 -31.73
N ILE A 70 -10.40 -5.27 -31.91
CA ILE A 70 -9.69 -6.39 -31.30
C ILE A 70 -9.27 -7.37 -32.40
N SER A 71 -7.97 -7.54 -32.59
CA SER A 71 -7.40 -8.53 -33.52
C SER A 71 -6.82 -9.70 -32.73
N MET A 72 -7.31 -10.89 -32.99
CA MET A 72 -6.89 -12.13 -32.34
C MET A 72 -6.18 -13.04 -33.36
N ASN A 73 -5.11 -13.69 -32.92
CA ASN A 73 -4.49 -14.76 -33.67
C ASN A 73 -4.49 -16.01 -32.78
N LEU A 74 -5.28 -16.99 -33.17
CA LEU A 74 -5.50 -18.22 -32.39
C LEU A 74 -4.27 -19.13 -32.41
N ASP A 75 -3.50 -19.14 -33.52
CA ASP A 75 -2.31 -19.99 -33.63
C ASP A 75 -1.19 -19.52 -32.69
N SER A 76 -0.96 -18.22 -32.60
CA SER A 76 0.01 -17.60 -31.67
C SER A 76 -0.58 -17.38 -30.27
N SER A 77 -1.88 -17.60 -30.08
CA SER A 77 -2.62 -17.31 -28.84
C SER A 77 -2.46 -15.87 -28.38
N THR A 78 -2.43 -14.91 -29.33
CA THR A 78 -2.23 -13.48 -29.07
C THR A 78 -3.48 -12.68 -29.43
N VAL A 79 -3.74 -11.65 -28.64
CA VAL A 79 -4.75 -10.64 -28.92
C VAL A 79 -4.09 -9.26 -28.90
N HIS A 80 -4.47 -8.43 -29.85
CA HIS A 80 -4.07 -7.03 -29.93
C HIS A 80 -5.32 -6.16 -30.00
N ALA A 81 -5.41 -5.14 -29.12
CA ALA A 81 -6.56 -4.25 -29.05
C ALA A 81 -6.13 -2.78 -29.05
N TYR A 82 -6.91 -1.94 -29.71
CA TYR A 82 -6.69 -0.51 -29.80
C TYR A 82 -8.00 0.25 -30.10
N GLY A 83 -8.00 1.54 -29.76
CA GLY A 83 -9.07 2.47 -30.10
C GLY A 83 -8.85 3.11 -31.48
N ILE A 84 -9.91 3.70 -32.05
CA ILE A 84 -9.85 4.42 -33.33
C ILE A 84 -9.88 5.92 -33.10
N LYS A 85 -9.05 6.67 -33.83
CA LYS A 85 -9.07 8.13 -33.79
C LYS A 85 -10.31 8.66 -34.55
N ASP A 86 -11.08 9.49 -33.89
CA ASP A 86 -12.20 10.22 -34.47
C ASP A 86 -11.69 11.38 -35.34
N THR A 87 -12.56 12.00 -36.10
CA THR A 87 -12.28 13.18 -36.94
C THR A 87 -11.72 14.37 -36.16
N THR A 88 -11.97 14.43 -34.84
CA THR A 88 -11.44 15.43 -33.90
C THR A 88 -10.04 15.06 -33.36
N GLY A 89 -9.49 13.89 -33.71
CA GLY A 89 -8.23 13.38 -33.17
C GLY A 89 -8.34 12.67 -31.85
N THR A 90 -9.53 12.62 -31.24
CA THR A 90 -9.78 11.91 -29.98
C THR A 90 -9.89 10.41 -30.22
N ILE A 91 -9.23 9.61 -29.38
CA ILE A 91 -9.29 8.15 -29.47
C ILE A 91 -10.56 7.65 -28.79
N LYS A 92 -11.45 7.02 -29.58
CA LYS A 92 -12.66 6.36 -29.09
C LYS A 92 -12.42 4.87 -28.89
N GLY A 93 -13.13 4.27 -27.93
CA GLY A 93 -13.08 2.84 -27.66
C GLY A 93 -11.70 2.34 -27.22
N LYS A 94 -11.01 3.11 -26.37
CA LYS A 94 -9.75 2.68 -25.77
C LYS A 94 -9.92 1.30 -25.12
N PRO A 95 -8.92 0.41 -25.25
CA PRO A 95 -8.99 -0.90 -24.63
C PRO A 95 -9.10 -0.84 -23.11
N VAL A 96 -10.06 -1.58 -22.58
CA VAL A 96 -10.22 -1.85 -21.15
C VAL A 96 -9.96 -3.33 -20.94
N PHE A 97 -8.88 -3.64 -20.23
CA PHE A 97 -8.49 -5.00 -19.90
C PHE A 97 -8.80 -5.27 -18.43
N LYS A 98 -9.58 -6.28 -18.14
CA LYS A 98 -9.87 -6.72 -16.78
C LYS A 98 -9.34 -8.11 -16.55
N GLU A 99 -8.74 -8.33 -15.41
CA GLU A 99 -8.31 -9.64 -14.92
C GLU A 99 -8.75 -9.79 -13.46
N GLY A 100 -9.78 -10.59 -13.26
CA GLY A 100 -10.48 -10.67 -11.97
C GLY A 100 -11.09 -9.32 -11.57
N GLU A 101 -10.66 -8.76 -10.44
CA GLU A 101 -11.15 -7.47 -9.92
C GLU A 101 -10.35 -6.25 -10.39
N THR A 102 -9.22 -6.46 -11.05
CA THR A 102 -8.33 -5.37 -11.46
C THR A 102 -8.62 -4.95 -12.89
N ALA A 103 -8.91 -3.68 -13.11
CA ALA A 103 -9.12 -3.07 -14.42
C ALA A 103 -7.90 -2.22 -14.83
N TYR A 104 -7.60 -2.22 -16.11
CA TYR A 104 -6.54 -1.47 -16.73
C TYR A 104 -7.10 -0.73 -17.95
N ASP A 105 -7.10 0.59 -17.91
CA ASP A 105 -7.41 1.42 -19.08
C ASP A 105 -6.11 1.64 -19.84
N THR A 106 -6.14 1.44 -21.16
CA THR A 106 -4.92 1.43 -21.98
C THR A 106 -5.16 2.10 -23.32
N GLU A 107 -4.12 2.63 -23.96
CA GLU A 107 -4.23 3.10 -25.33
C GLU A 107 -4.12 1.94 -26.32
N THR A 108 -3.15 1.05 -26.11
CA THR A 108 -3.04 -0.23 -26.84
C THR A 108 -2.62 -1.35 -25.90
N ILE A 109 -3.09 -2.55 -26.19
CA ILE A 109 -2.69 -3.76 -25.46
C ILE A 109 -2.41 -4.91 -26.42
N SER A 110 -1.33 -5.63 -26.18
CA SER A 110 -1.02 -6.92 -26.80
C SER A 110 -0.88 -7.95 -25.68
N TYR A 111 -1.76 -8.93 -25.64
CA TYR A 111 -1.79 -9.96 -24.63
C TYR A 111 -1.60 -11.35 -25.25
N ASN A 112 -0.84 -12.20 -24.60
CA ASN A 112 -0.68 -13.60 -25.01
C ASN A 112 -1.31 -14.52 -23.97
N PHE A 113 -2.37 -15.20 -24.35
CA PHE A 113 -3.16 -16.07 -23.47
C PHE A 113 -2.36 -17.25 -22.89
N LYS A 114 -1.37 -17.74 -23.63
CA LYS A 114 -0.57 -18.91 -23.24
C LYS A 114 0.53 -18.55 -22.26
N SER A 115 1.25 -17.47 -22.50
CA SER A 115 2.33 -17.00 -21.61
C SER A 115 1.82 -16.07 -20.51
N LYS A 116 0.56 -15.62 -20.55
CA LYS A 116 -0.07 -14.64 -19.64
C LYS A 116 0.72 -13.32 -19.53
N LYS A 117 1.41 -12.95 -20.60
CA LYS A 117 2.19 -11.72 -20.68
C LYS A 117 1.49 -10.70 -21.55
N ALA A 118 1.60 -9.41 -21.16
CA ALA A 118 1.11 -8.30 -21.96
C ALA A 118 2.17 -7.24 -22.19
N GLY A 119 2.11 -6.59 -23.37
CA GLY A 119 2.72 -5.30 -23.66
C GLY A 119 1.63 -4.25 -23.75
N ILE A 120 1.78 -3.14 -23.04
CA ILE A 120 0.73 -2.12 -22.88
C ILE A 120 1.36 -0.75 -23.09
N THR A 121 0.62 0.15 -23.78
CA THR A 121 0.96 1.56 -23.89
C THR A 121 -0.09 2.41 -23.17
N ASP A 122 0.37 3.48 -22.51
CA ASP A 122 -0.42 4.45 -21.78
C ASP A 122 -1.46 3.79 -20.85
N ILE A 123 -0.90 3.04 -19.88
CA ILE A 123 -1.70 2.33 -18.87
C ILE A 123 -2.15 3.28 -17.76
N ILE A 124 -3.40 3.17 -17.35
CA ILE A 124 -3.95 3.77 -16.15
C ILE A 124 -4.60 2.66 -15.33
N THR A 125 -4.24 2.57 -14.07
CA THR A 125 -4.83 1.58 -13.15
C THR A 125 -4.99 2.15 -11.77
N GLN A 126 -6.13 1.90 -11.16
CA GLN A 126 -6.37 2.25 -9.77
C GLN A 126 -5.79 1.17 -8.86
N GLN A 127 -5.00 1.59 -7.90
CA GLN A 127 -4.38 0.71 -6.90
C GLN A 127 -4.56 1.30 -5.50
N GLY A 128 -5.46 0.72 -4.72
CA GLY A 128 -5.86 1.28 -3.42
C GLY A 128 -6.58 2.62 -3.61
N GLU A 129 -6.12 3.66 -2.91
CA GLU A 129 -6.66 5.02 -2.99
C GLU A 129 -6.01 5.88 -4.08
N GLY A 130 -5.04 5.35 -4.81
CA GLY A 130 -4.30 6.11 -5.83
C GLY A 130 -4.36 5.50 -7.22
N TYR A 131 -3.94 6.30 -8.18
CA TYR A 131 -3.83 5.95 -9.59
C TYR A 131 -2.35 5.81 -9.98
N VAL A 132 -2.05 4.74 -10.70
CA VAL A 132 -0.73 4.52 -11.31
C VAL A 132 -0.90 4.63 -12.80
N THR A 133 -0.17 5.54 -13.43
CA THR A 133 -0.12 5.70 -14.88
C THR A 133 1.27 5.39 -15.39
N GLY A 134 1.40 4.98 -16.66
CA GLY A 134 2.70 4.70 -17.25
C GLY A 134 2.63 4.67 -18.77
N SER A 135 3.64 5.24 -19.45
CA SER A 135 3.66 5.32 -20.92
C SER A 135 3.92 3.97 -21.58
N ARG A 136 4.74 3.13 -20.96
CA ARG A 136 4.99 1.74 -21.41
C ARG A 136 4.96 0.81 -20.23
N ALA A 137 4.22 -0.27 -20.38
CA ALA A 137 4.14 -1.30 -19.35
C ALA A 137 4.27 -2.71 -19.94
N LYS A 138 4.84 -3.61 -19.16
CA LYS A 138 4.91 -5.05 -19.44
C LYS A 138 4.31 -5.79 -18.27
N LYS A 139 3.24 -6.54 -18.50
CA LYS A 139 2.68 -7.46 -17.52
C LYS A 139 3.38 -8.80 -17.61
N GLY A 140 3.86 -9.30 -16.49
CA GLY A 140 4.42 -10.65 -16.35
C GLY A 140 3.37 -11.72 -16.07
N ALA A 141 3.74 -12.98 -16.15
CA ALA A 141 2.86 -14.11 -15.85
C ALA A 141 2.41 -14.17 -14.37
N ASN A 142 3.12 -13.49 -13.47
CA ASN A 142 2.82 -13.42 -12.02
C ASN A 142 2.02 -12.17 -11.66
N ASP A 143 1.31 -11.56 -12.60
CA ASP A 143 0.55 -10.31 -12.46
C ASP A 143 1.37 -9.09 -12.07
N GLU A 144 2.69 -9.22 -12.06
CA GLU A 144 3.59 -8.09 -11.86
C GLU A 144 3.64 -7.22 -13.11
N ILE A 145 3.53 -5.90 -12.94
CA ILE A 145 3.60 -4.93 -14.02
C ILE A 145 4.88 -4.13 -13.87
N PHE A 146 5.70 -4.15 -14.90
CA PHE A 146 6.89 -3.32 -15.01
C PHE A 146 6.56 -2.15 -15.93
N MET A 147 6.79 -0.93 -15.47
CA MET A 147 6.50 0.28 -16.24
C MET A 147 7.67 1.24 -16.27
N GLU A 148 7.72 2.02 -17.32
CA GLU A 148 8.65 3.12 -17.52
C GLU A 148 7.87 4.43 -17.58
N HIS A 149 8.48 5.52 -17.08
CA HIS A 149 7.90 6.85 -17.01
C HIS A 149 6.51 6.86 -16.37
N GLY A 150 6.42 6.17 -15.21
CA GLY A 150 5.18 6.09 -14.45
C GLY A 150 4.91 7.36 -13.65
N ARG A 151 3.65 7.58 -13.31
CA ARG A 151 3.20 8.59 -12.35
C ARG A 151 2.34 7.89 -11.30
N TYR A 152 2.48 8.30 -10.07
CA TYR A 152 1.58 7.88 -8.99
C TYR A 152 0.94 9.12 -8.38
N THR A 153 -0.38 9.13 -8.30
CA THR A 153 -1.14 10.23 -7.75
C THR A 153 -2.35 9.71 -6.96
N THR A 154 -2.76 10.47 -5.96
CA THR A 154 -4.05 10.31 -5.27
C THR A 154 -5.04 11.40 -5.69
N CYS A 155 -4.74 12.15 -6.74
CA CYS A 155 -5.64 13.14 -7.30
C CYS A 155 -6.73 12.46 -8.13
N ASP A 156 -7.99 12.91 -7.99
CA ASP A 156 -9.13 12.38 -8.74
C ASP A 156 -9.03 12.70 -10.24
N HIS A 157 -8.33 13.78 -10.60
CA HIS A 157 -8.02 14.14 -11.99
C HIS A 157 -6.79 13.37 -12.50
N HIS A 158 -6.92 12.06 -12.69
CA HIS A 158 -5.81 11.17 -13.03
C HIS A 158 -5.23 11.36 -14.45
N ASP A 159 -5.97 11.99 -15.36
CA ASP A 159 -5.50 12.33 -16.72
C ASP A 159 -4.52 13.52 -16.68
N HIS A 160 -4.78 14.50 -15.83
CA HIS A 160 -3.95 15.67 -15.60
C HIS A 160 -3.91 16.00 -14.09
N PRO A 161 -3.16 15.22 -13.30
CA PRO A 161 -3.16 15.39 -11.86
C PRO A 161 -2.41 16.65 -11.44
N HIS A 162 -2.97 17.41 -10.48
CA HIS A 162 -2.34 18.60 -9.92
C HIS A 162 -1.04 18.28 -9.16
N PHE A 163 -0.89 17.08 -8.67
CA PHE A 163 0.33 16.60 -8.03
C PHE A 163 0.53 15.12 -8.31
N TYR A 164 1.77 14.73 -8.50
CA TYR A 164 2.14 13.33 -8.72
C TYR A 164 3.61 13.07 -8.39
N MET A 165 3.90 11.82 -8.02
CA MET A 165 5.27 11.32 -7.99
C MET A 165 5.63 10.82 -9.39
N GLN A 166 6.59 11.46 -10.02
CA GLN A 166 7.17 11.01 -11.27
C GLN A 166 8.14 9.86 -10.99
N LEU A 167 7.89 8.71 -11.61
CA LEU A 167 8.63 7.47 -11.43
C LEU A 167 9.43 7.17 -12.70
N THR A 168 10.73 6.97 -12.58
CA THR A 168 11.55 6.59 -13.77
C THR A 168 11.23 5.18 -14.21
N ARG A 169 11.22 4.25 -13.28
CA ARG A 169 10.82 2.85 -13.47
C ARG A 169 10.05 2.40 -12.24
N ALA A 170 9.01 1.61 -12.46
CA ALA A 170 8.22 1.06 -11.37
C ALA A 170 7.88 -0.41 -11.62
N LYS A 171 7.83 -1.17 -10.53
CA LYS A 171 7.30 -2.52 -10.46
C LYS A 171 6.05 -2.49 -9.60
N VAL A 172 4.91 -2.67 -10.23
CA VAL A 172 3.61 -2.74 -9.56
C VAL A 172 3.26 -4.20 -9.28
N ARG A 173 2.95 -4.50 -8.05
CA ARG A 173 2.34 -5.76 -7.63
C ARG A 173 0.91 -5.45 -7.21
N PRO A 174 -0.09 -5.78 -8.03
CA PRO A 174 -1.49 -5.49 -7.72
C PRO A 174 -1.88 -5.95 -6.31
N LYS A 175 -2.65 -5.12 -5.61
CA LYS A 175 -3.11 -5.37 -4.22
C LYS A 175 -1.99 -5.52 -3.16
N LYS A 176 -0.72 -5.33 -3.53
CA LYS A 176 0.40 -5.43 -2.58
C LYS A 176 1.16 -4.12 -2.45
N ASN A 177 1.90 -3.74 -3.48
CA ASN A 177 2.74 -2.54 -3.43
C ASN A 177 3.22 -2.10 -4.81
N VAL A 178 3.72 -0.86 -4.88
CA VAL A 178 4.59 -0.37 -5.95
C VAL A 178 5.98 -0.17 -5.40
N VAL A 179 6.98 -0.69 -6.08
CA VAL A 179 8.39 -0.40 -5.81
C VAL A 179 8.92 0.40 -6.99
N THR A 180 9.54 1.53 -6.72
CA THR A 180 10.06 2.42 -7.76
C THR A 180 11.57 2.57 -7.67
N GLY A 181 12.21 2.85 -8.79
CA GLY A 181 13.54 3.46 -8.85
C GLY A 181 13.47 4.94 -8.47
N PRO A 182 14.41 5.77 -8.97
CA PRO A 182 14.40 7.20 -8.67
C PRO A 182 13.06 7.85 -8.98
N ALA A 183 12.56 8.61 -8.00
CA ALA A 183 11.28 9.29 -8.07
C ALA A 183 11.40 10.70 -7.54
N TYR A 184 10.59 11.64 -8.08
CA TYR A 184 10.53 13.01 -7.60
C TYR A 184 9.09 13.53 -7.64
N LEU A 185 8.82 14.47 -6.75
CA LEU A 185 7.50 15.09 -6.64
C LEU A 185 7.33 16.19 -7.69
N VAL A 186 6.19 16.20 -8.35
CA VAL A 186 5.77 17.26 -9.28
C VAL A 186 4.44 17.81 -8.78
N VAL A 187 4.31 19.13 -8.75
CA VAL A 187 3.08 19.85 -8.37
C VAL A 187 2.81 20.91 -9.44
N GLU A 188 1.61 20.90 -10.01
CA GLU A 188 1.21 21.78 -11.12
C GLU A 188 2.26 21.78 -12.25
N ASP A 189 2.72 20.59 -12.65
CA ASP A 189 3.76 20.35 -13.65
C ASP A 189 5.15 20.94 -13.33
N VAL A 190 5.34 21.49 -12.13
CA VAL A 190 6.63 21.99 -11.66
C VAL A 190 7.33 20.91 -10.84
N PRO A 191 8.50 20.42 -11.26
CA PRO A 191 9.25 19.45 -10.49
C PRO A 191 9.85 20.12 -9.25
N LEU A 192 9.55 19.55 -8.08
CA LEU A 192 10.13 20.01 -6.83
C LEU A 192 11.49 19.34 -6.55
N PRO A 193 12.39 19.99 -5.79
CA PRO A 193 13.71 19.43 -5.46
C PRO A 193 13.61 18.30 -4.40
N LEU A 194 12.48 17.63 -4.32
CA LEU A 194 12.23 16.48 -3.47
C LEU A 194 12.36 15.21 -4.31
N ALA A 195 13.55 14.64 -4.35
CA ALA A 195 13.83 13.41 -5.08
C ALA A 195 14.33 12.33 -4.13
N VAL A 196 13.89 11.10 -4.37
CA VAL A 196 14.32 9.91 -3.64
C VAL A 196 14.92 8.91 -4.60
N PRO A 197 16.02 8.20 -4.23
CA PRO A 197 16.67 7.24 -5.12
C PRO A 197 15.82 6.00 -5.38
N PHE A 198 14.94 5.65 -4.45
CA PHE A 198 13.92 4.61 -4.59
C PHE A 198 12.78 4.94 -3.64
N PHE A 199 11.57 4.45 -3.96
CA PHE A 199 10.40 4.60 -3.11
C PHE A 199 9.53 3.35 -3.13
N PHE A 200 8.66 3.23 -2.12
CA PHE A 200 7.82 2.09 -1.91
C PHE A 200 6.44 2.54 -1.44
N PHE A 201 5.40 2.18 -2.20
CA PHE A 201 4.00 2.47 -1.87
C PHE A 201 3.27 1.16 -1.56
N PRO A 202 2.85 0.90 -0.32
CA PRO A 202 1.99 -0.22 -0.01
C PRO A 202 0.54 0.09 -0.41
N PHE A 203 -0.17 -0.88 -0.98
CA PHE A 203 -1.59 -0.76 -1.34
C PHE A 203 -2.54 -1.45 -0.36
N SER A 204 -2.03 -1.99 0.72
CA SER A 204 -2.89 -2.73 1.63
C SER A 204 -3.76 -1.79 2.45
N SER A 205 -5.06 -2.05 2.45
CA SER A 205 -6.02 -1.49 3.42
C SER A 205 -5.87 -2.10 4.81
N SER A 206 -5.04 -3.12 4.95
CA SER A 206 -4.69 -3.77 6.20
C SER A 206 -3.45 -3.15 6.82
N TYR A 207 -3.30 -3.32 8.11
CA TYR A 207 -2.17 -2.91 8.92
C TYR A 207 -0.82 -3.28 8.27
N SER A 208 -0.07 -2.31 7.80
CA SER A 208 1.19 -2.52 7.09
C SER A 208 2.25 -1.49 7.43
N SER A 209 3.51 -1.88 7.31
CA SER A 209 4.65 -0.96 7.47
C SER A 209 4.72 0.02 6.30
N GLY A 210 5.15 1.25 6.56
CA GLY A 210 5.25 2.28 5.53
C GLY A 210 6.01 3.51 5.95
N PHE A 211 6.35 4.35 4.99
CA PHE A 211 6.99 5.64 5.20
C PHE A 211 5.98 6.66 5.71
N ILE A 212 6.43 7.50 6.64
CA ILE A 212 5.72 8.68 7.12
C ILE A 212 6.37 9.88 6.44
N MET A 213 5.58 10.57 5.61
CA MET A 213 6.08 11.74 4.88
C MET A 213 6.35 12.87 5.87
N PRO A 214 7.51 13.53 5.76
CA PRO A 214 7.83 14.67 6.61
C PRO A 214 6.97 15.88 6.23
N THR A 215 6.68 16.70 7.23
CA THR A 215 6.06 18.00 7.04
C THR A 215 7.15 19.08 6.95
N TYR A 216 7.02 19.98 5.98
CA TYR A 216 7.88 21.15 5.89
C TYR A 216 7.55 22.11 7.03
N MET A 217 8.60 22.62 7.69
CA MET A 217 8.48 23.62 8.74
C MET A 217 9.49 24.75 8.52
N ASP A 218 9.08 25.95 8.89
CA ASP A 218 9.94 27.13 8.96
C ASP A 218 9.94 27.66 10.40
N ASP A 219 11.12 27.73 11.00
CA ASP A 219 11.32 28.20 12.36
C ASP A 219 12.42 29.27 12.36
N SER A 220 12.10 30.46 12.85
CA SER A 220 13.03 31.60 12.86
C SER A 220 14.35 31.32 13.61
N SER A 221 14.30 30.45 14.63
CA SER A 221 15.47 30.13 15.46
C SER A 221 16.29 28.96 14.92
N ARG A 222 15.66 28.00 14.22
CA ARG A 222 16.26 26.74 13.74
C ARG A 222 16.43 26.70 12.23
N GLY A 223 15.78 27.61 11.51
CA GLY A 223 15.73 27.65 10.06
C GLY A 223 14.68 26.71 9.47
N PHE A 224 14.80 26.48 8.18
CA PHE A 224 13.91 25.51 7.47
C PHE A 224 14.17 24.09 7.94
N GLY A 225 13.11 23.28 7.96
CA GLY A 225 13.23 21.90 8.39
C GLY A 225 12.19 20.98 7.79
N LEU A 226 12.45 19.70 7.95
CA LEU A 226 11.52 18.61 7.71
C LEU A 226 11.24 17.97 9.06
N ALA A 227 9.96 17.95 9.46
CA ALA A 227 9.52 17.42 10.75
C ALA A 227 8.64 16.19 10.57
N GLU A 228 8.68 15.28 11.56
CA GLU A 228 7.86 14.07 11.67
C GLU A 228 7.99 13.07 10.52
N GLY A 229 9.04 13.20 9.71
CA GLY A 229 9.38 12.19 8.71
C GLY A 229 9.88 10.91 9.34
N GLY A 230 9.53 9.75 8.78
CA GLY A 230 9.99 8.51 9.38
C GLY A 230 9.47 7.24 8.74
N TYR A 231 9.41 6.20 9.56
CA TYR A 231 8.93 4.89 9.13
C TYR A 231 8.08 4.24 10.24
N TYR A 232 6.96 3.69 9.83
CA TYR A 232 6.08 2.89 10.67
C TYR A 232 6.34 1.41 10.42
N PHE A 233 6.67 0.69 11.48
CA PHE A 233 6.91 -0.75 11.47
C PHE A 233 5.69 -1.46 12.06
N ALA A 234 4.95 -2.17 11.23
CA ALA A 234 3.93 -3.12 11.67
C ALA A 234 4.62 -4.44 12.05
N ILE A 235 5.10 -4.54 13.29
CA ILE A 235 5.93 -5.67 13.74
C ILE A 235 5.07 -6.93 13.87
N SER A 236 3.89 -6.80 14.51
CA SER A 236 2.96 -7.91 14.72
C SER A 236 1.56 -7.39 15.04
N ASP A 237 0.58 -8.28 15.08
CA ASP A 237 -0.81 -7.94 15.46
C ASP A 237 -0.94 -7.37 16.89
N ILE A 238 0.09 -7.51 17.70
CA ILE A 238 0.08 -7.06 19.10
C ILE A 238 1.05 -5.90 19.37
N MET A 239 1.89 -5.50 18.43
CA MET A 239 2.93 -4.50 18.64
C MET A 239 3.29 -3.78 17.34
N ASP A 240 3.40 -2.46 17.44
CA ASP A 240 3.92 -1.58 16.39
C ASP A 240 5.13 -0.77 16.87
N LEU A 241 5.81 -0.12 15.93
CA LEU A 241 6.86 0.86 16.22
C LEU A 241 6.81 1.96 15.17
N LYS A 242 6.55 3.19 15.61
CA LYS A 242 6.65 4.41 14.80
C LYS A 242 7.97 5.10 15.12
N MET A 243 8.88 5.18 14.16
CA MET A 243 10.10 5.97 14.28
C MET A 243 9.97 7.23 13.42
N THR A 244 10.12 8.39 14.04
CA THR A 244 10.08 9.69 13.35
C THR A 244 11.29 10.54 13.72
N GLY A 245 11.66 11.43 12.81
CA GLY A 245 12.75 12.36 13.02
C GLY A 245 12.46 13.74 12.43
N ASP A 246 13.10 14.74 13.01
CA ASP A 246 13.10 16.11 12.53
C ASP A 246 14.53 16.52 12.21
N ILE A 247 14.72 17.30 11.16
CA ILE A 247 16.00 17.89 10.78
C ILE A 247 15.79 19.35 10.35
N PHE A 248 16.67 20.24 10.82
CA PHE A 248 16.62 21.66 10.53
C PHE A 248 17.96 22.17 9.98
N THR A 249 17.91 23.17 9.12
CA THR A 249 19.10 23.73 8.42
C THR A 249 20.18 24.27 9.34
N LYS A 250 19.83 24.82 10.52
CA LYS A 250 20.80 25.28 11.52
C LYS A 250 21.38 24.15 12.38
N GLY A 251 21.08 22.89 12.04
CA GLY A 251 21.65 21.68 12.64
C GLY A 251 20.96 21.19 13.90
N SER A 252 19.73 21.62 14.18
CA SER A 252 18.84 20.99 15.16
C SER A 252 18.26 19.71 14.58
N TRP A 253 18.07 18.68 15.42
CA TRP A 253 17.46 17.43 15.02
C TRP A 253 16.77 16.72 16.19
N ARG A 254 15.80 15.90 15.91
CA ARG A 254 15.09 15.04 16.87
C ARG A 254 14.92 13.64 16.31
N LEU A 255 14.98 12.65 17.15
CA LEU A 255 14.59 11.28 16.89
C LEU A 255 13.55 10.87 17.92
N SER A 256 12.43 10.31 17.47
CA SER A 256 11.33 9.83 18.30
C SER A 256 10.98 8.40 17.94
N GLY A 257 10.83 7.55 18.94
CA GLY A 257 10.32 6.20 18.82
C GLY A 257 9.07 6.04 19.68
N LEU A 258 7.96 5.64 19.06
CA LEU A 258 6.69 5.35 19.72
C LEU A 258 6.28 3.92 19.41
N THR A 259 6.11 3.12 20.44
CA THR A 259 5.63 1.74 20.37
C THR A 259 4.30 1.65 21.09
N ASN A 260 3.30 1.07 20.43
CA ASN A 260 2.07 0.64 21.05
C ASN A 260 2.05 -0.89 21.09
N TYR A 261 1.66 -1.44 22.22
CA TYR A 261 1.51 -2.88 22.33
C TYR A 261 0.21 -3.21 23.07
N ASN A 262 -0.52 -4.18 22.54
CA ASN A 262 -1.81 -4.59 23.08
C ASN A 262 -2.02 -6.09 22.84
N LYS A 263 -2.08 -6.85 23.90
CA LYS A 263 -2.47 -8.25 23.86
C LYS A 263 -3.81 -8.41 24.59
N ARG A 264 -4.85 -8.65 23.81
CA ARG A 264 -6.23 -8.76 24.30
C ARG A 264 -6.33 -9.70 25.50
N TYR A 265 -7.00 -9.24 26.56
CA TYR A 265 -7.16 -9.94 27.84
C TYR A 265 -5.85 -10.20 28.63
N LYS A 266 -4.73 -9.59 28.25
CA LYS A 266 -3.46 -9.73 28.97
C LYS A 266 -2.88 -8.41 29.41
N TYR A 267 -2.52 -7.53 28.47
CA TYR A 267 -1.92 -6.25 28.78
C TYR A 267 -2.05 -5.30 27.60
N SER A 268 -1.96 -4.01 27.90
CA SER A 268 -1.81 -2.94 26.92
C SER A 268 -0.83 -1.89 27.44
N GLY A 269 -0.22 -1.17 26.50
CA GLY A 269 0.67 -0.08 26.87
C GLY A 269 1.25 0.64 25.69
N THR A 270 1.92 1.75 26.02
CA THR A 270 2.66 2.60 25.08
C THR A 270 4.02 2.92 25.65
N LEU A 271 5.04 2.91 24.82
CA LEU A 271 6.38 3.36 25.17
C LEU A 271 6.82 4.39 24.12
N GLN A 272 7.14 5.58 24.58
CA GLN A 272 7.72 6.65 23.78
C GLN A 272 9.11 6.99 24.32
N ALA A 273 10.07 7.12 23.41
CA ALA A 273 11.41 7.58 23.72
C ALA A 273 11.83 8.62 22.69
N ASP A 274 12.16 9.80 23.15
CA ASP A 274 12.58 10.91 22.31
C ASP A 274 13.98 11.38 22.70
N TYR A 275 14.77 11.72 21.72
CA TYR A 275 16.04 12.41 21.90
C TYR A 275 16.14 13.56 20.91
N GLN A 276 16.53 14.74 21.40
CA GLN A 276 16.65 15.93 20.57
C GLN A 276 17.92 16.73 20.89
N VAL A 277 18.46 17.34 19.85
CA VAL A 277 19.53 18.33 19.95
C VAL A 277 19.00 19.60 19.31
N THR A 278 18.79 20.62 20.15
CA THR A 278 18.30 21.92 19.71
C THR A 278 19.42 22.91 19.70
N LYS A 279 19.66 23.52 18.55
CA LYS A 279 20.62 24.64 18.38
C LYS A 279 19.81 25.89 18.05
N THR A 280 20.01 26.93 18.83
CA THR A 280 19.39 28.25 18.66
C THR A 280 20.44 29.27 18.41
N GLY A 281 20.12 30.30 17.61
CA GLY A 281 21.09 31.32 17.19
C GLY A 281 22.10 30.85 16.14
N ASP A 282 22.96 31.75 15.71
CA ASP A 282 23.98 31.44 14.73
C ASP A 282 25.34 31.23 15.41
N LYS A 283 26.08 30.22 14.93
CA LYS A 283 27.37 29.85 15.52
C LYS A 283 28.34 31.01 15.52
N GLY A 284 28.83 31.41 16.71
CA GLY A 284 29.72 32.54 16.91
C GLY A 284 29.01 33.80 17.39
N MET A 285 27.69 33.83 17.50
CA MET A 285 26.91 34.90 18.09
C MET A 285 26.66 34.66 19.59
N PRO A 286 26.43 35.72 20.40
CA PRO A 286 26.22 35.58 21.85
C PRO A 286 24.95 34.78 22.23
N ASP A 287 24.00 34.70 21.34
CA ASP A 287 22.73 33.97 21.50
C ASP A 287 22.80 32.51 21.09
N TYR A 288 23.97 32.03 20.63
CA TYR A 288 24.14 30.63 20.27
C TYR A 288 24.06 29.73 21.50
N ALA A 289 23.11 28.82 21.49
CA ALA A 289 22.92 27.81 22.54
C ALA A 289 22.67 26.43 21.96
N VAL A 290 23.12 25.40 22.66
CA VAL A 290 22.90 24.00 22.32
C VAL A 290 22.27 23.29 23.52
N ALA A 291 21.05 22.78 23.35
CA ALA A 291 20.39 21.93 24.30
C ALA A 291 20.35 20.49 23.80
N LYS A 292 20.59 19.54 24.70
CA LYS A 292 20.48 18.12 24.46
C LYS A 292 19.47 17.54 25.43
N ASP A 293 18.37 17.06 24.93
CA ASP A 293 17.23 16.67 25.74
C ASP A 293 16.74 15.27 25.37
N PHE A 294 16.20 14.58 26.36
CA PHE A 294 15.53 13.33 26.17
C PHE A 294 14.21 13.29 26.95
N LYS A 295 13.29 12.42 26.50
CA LYS A 295 12.03 12.13 27.17
C LYS A 295 11.69 10.65 27.01
N ILE A 296 11.23 10.05 28.11
CA ILE A 296 10.71 8.70 28.13
C ILE A 296 9.32 8.73 28.75
N VAL A 297 8.34 8.22 28.05
CA VAL A 297 6.98 8.03 28.53
C VAL A 297 6.63 6.57 28.37
N TRP A 298 6.30 5.90 29.47
CA TRP A 298 5.87 4.52 29.45
C TRP A 298 4.58 4.36 30.24
N ASN A 299 3.54 3.91 29.56
CA ASN A 299 2.29 3.55 30.17
C ASN A 299 2.05 2.06 29.95
N HIS A 300 1.83 1.33 31.01
CA HIS A 300 1.52 -0.09 30.98
C HIS A 300 0.36 -0.42 31.92
N ARG A 301 -0.54 -1.23 31.43
CA ARG A 301 -1.67 -1.73 32.21
C ARG A 301 -1.87 -3.21 31.93
N GLN A 302 -1.83 -4.01 32.99
CA GLN A 302 -2.24 -5.40 32.95
C GLN A 302 -3.78 -5.48 32.96
N ASP A 303 -4.36 -6.34 32.12
CA ASP A 303 -5.79 -6.64 32.15
C ASP A 303 -6.13 -7.52 33.37
N ALA A 304 -7.25 -7.23 34.02
CA ALA A 304 -7.71 -8.01 35.18
C ALA A 304 -7.94 -9.49 34.86
N LYS A 305 -8.25 -9.81 33.59
CA LYS A 305 -8.43 -11.20 33.14
C LYS A 305 -7.12 -11.94 32.93
N ALA A 306 -5.98 -11.25 32.87
CA ALA A 306 -4.67 -11.88 32.70
C ALA A 306 -4.25 -12.70 33.92
N SER A 307 -4.57 -12.17 35.09
CA SER A 307 -4.34 -12.86 36.36
C SER A 307 -5.35 -12.32 37.37
N PRO A 308 -6.29 -13.14 37.87
CA PRO A 308 -7.27 -12.70 38.87
C PRO A 308 -6.62 -12.30 40.19
N ASN A 309 -5.43 -12.80 40.48
CA ASN A 309 -4.75 -12.62 41.74
C ASN A 309 -3.58 -11.63 41.70
N SER A 310 -3.30 -11.00 40.52
CA SER A 310 -2.23 -9.99 40.44
C SER A 310 -2.61 -8.87 39.48
N THR A 311 -2.20 -7.65 39.86
CA THR A 311 -2.34 -6.47 38.97
C THR A 311 -1.00 -5.75 38.87
N PHE A 312 -0.67 -5.31 37.68
CA PHE A 312 0.50 -4.48 37.43
C PHE A 312 0.12 -3.28 36.57
N SER A 313 0.53 -2.11 37.01
CA SER A 313 0.37 -0.88 36.24
C SER A 313 1.59 0.01 36.40
N ALA A 314 1.99 0.67 35.31
CA ALA A 314 3.07 1.64 35.30
C ALA A 314 2.66 2.87 34.45
N SER A 315 2.94 4.04 34.99
CA SER A 315 2.83 5.32 34.29
C SER A 315 4.10 6.10 34.59
N VAL A 316 5.05 6.04 33.65
CA VAL A 316 6.35 6.70 33.76
C VAL A 316 6.39 7.90 32.81
N ASN A 317 6.74 9.08 33.30
CA ASN A 317 6.93 10.27 32.52
C ASN A 317 8.20 10.98 33.02
N PHE A 318 9.30 10.73 32.33
CA PHE A 318 10.61 11.23 32.71
C PHE A 318 11.28 11.96 31.54
N SER A 319 11.86 13.15 31.77
CA SER A 319 12.56 13.92 30.77
C SER A 319 13.59 14.86 31.37
N THR A 320 14.49 15.38 30.54
CA THR A 320 15.30 16.55 30.93
C THR A 320 14.42 17.76 31.22
N SER A 321 14.87 18.64 32.10
CA SER A 321 14.11 19.83 32.53
C SER A 321 13.85 20.83 31.39
N SER A 322 14.70 20.85 30.39
CA SER A 322 14.58 21.73 29.20
C SER A 322 13.77 21.15 28.06
N TYR A 323 13.46 19.83 28.08
CA TYR A 323 12.83 19.14 26.95
C TYR A 323 11.56 19.83 26.42
N GLU A 324 10.61 20.16 27.30
CA GLU A 324 9.34 20.73 26.85
C GLU A 324 9.51 22.15 26.27
N ARG A 325 10.49 22.91 26.77
CA ARG A 325 10.80 24.26 26.27
C ARG A 325 11.58 24.26 24.98
N SER A 326 12.40 23.24 24.76
CA SER A 326 13.21 23.11 23.56
C SER A 326 12.51 22.33 22.43
N ASN A 327 11.37 21.69 22.72
CA ASN A 327 10.60 20.95 21.71
C ASN A 327 9.72 21.91 20.90
N ILE A 328 9.91 21.92 19.56
CA ILE A 328 9.16 22.78 18.65
C ILE A 328 7.66 22.52 18.65
N ASN A 329 7.25 21.26 18.83
CA ASN A 329 5.84 20.87 18.83
C ASN A 329 5.08 21.39 20.06
N ASN A 330 5.80 21.86 21.08
CA ASN A 330 5.24 22.38 22.32
C ASN A 330 5.18 23.91 22.41
N LEU A 331 5.72 24.62 21.41
CA LEU A 331 5.82 26.10 21.43
C LEU A 331 4.48 26.81 21.65
N TYR A 332 3.39 26.22 21.20
CA TYR A 332 2.03 26.77 21.37
C TYR A 332 1.22 26.10 22.48
N ASN A 333 1.84 25.16 23.25
CA ASN A 333 1.17 24.47 24.34
C ASN A 333 1.63 25.04 25.68
N SER A 334 0.92 26.06 26.16
CA SER A 334 1.25 26.75 27.41
C SER A 334 1.21 25.83 28.65
N GLN A 335 0.38 24.80 28.64
CA GLN A 335 0.30 23.83 29.74
C GLN A 335 1.60 23.02 29.88
N LEU A 336 2.16 22.55 28.75
CA LEU A 336 3.43 21.82 28.76
C LEU A 336 4.62 22.71 29.08
N LEU A 337 4.61 23.95 28.60
CA LEU A 337 5.68 24.93 28.84
C LEU A 337 5.74 25.39 30.32
N THR A 338 4.60 25.43 31.01
CA THR A 338 4.49 25.85 32.41
C THR A 338 4.51 24.69 33.40
N GLN A 339 4.47 23.44 32.91
CA GLN A 339 4.49 22.26 33.77
C GLN A 339 5.81 22.17 34.55
N ASN A 340 5.73 22.34 35.88
CA ASN A 340 6.90 22.32 36.72
C ASN A 340 7.19 20.96 37.37
N THR A 341 6.18 20.08 37.44
CA THR A 341 6.33 18.77 38.08
C THR A 341 5.82 17.68 37.15
N LYS A 342 6.59 16.61 36.99
CA LYS A 342 6.20 15.36 36.34
C LYS A 342 6.16 14.26 37.37
N THR A 343 5.10 13.46 37.35
CA THR A 343 4.93 12.35 38.26
C THR A 343 4.95 11.03 37.48
N SER A 344 5.61 10.05 38.07
CA SER A 344 5.64 8.69 37.58
C SER A 344 5.18 7.75 38.73
N SER A 345 4.42 6.72 38.41
CA SER A 345 3.99 5.74 39.36
C SER A 345 4.08 4.33 38.80
N ILE A 346 4.54 3.40 39.61
CA ILE A 346 4.57 1.98 39.32
C ILE A 346 3.90 1.26 40.48
N SER A 347 2.86 0.48 40.17
CA SER A 347 2.07 -0.24 41.18
C SER A 347 2.02 -1.72 40.82
N TYR A 348 2.25 -2.55 41.83
CA TYR A 348 2.07 -4.00 41.78
C TYR A 348 1.27 -4.47 42.95
N SER A 349 0.27 -5.32 42.73
CA SER A 349 -0.50 -5.95 43.80
C SER A 349 -0.69 -7.43 43.49
N ARG A 350 -0.57 -8.27 44.52
CA ARG A 350 -0.81 -9.71 44.43
C ARG A 350 -1.62 -10.18 45.63
N SER A 351 -2.71 -10.88 45.34
CA SER A 351 -3.56 -11.52 46.34
C SER A 351 -3.26 -13.02 46.41
N PHE A 352 -3.27 -13.55 47.62
CA PHE A 352 -3.10 -14.97 47.95
C PHE A 352 -4.39 -15.45 48.60
N PRO A 353 -5.40 -15.87 47.83
CA PRO A 353 -6.73 -16.22 48.38
C PRO A 353 -6.69 -17.32 49.43
N ASP A 354 -5.79 -18.28 49.27
CA ASP A 354 -5.68 -19.46 50.15
C ASP A 354 -5.31 -19.11 51.63
N ILE A 355 -4.63 -17.99 51.79
CA ILE A 355 -4.19 -17.50 53.12
C ILE A 355 -4.81 -16.14 53.46
N GLY A 356 -5.71 -15.62 52.62
CA GLY A 356 -6.36 -14.32 52.81
C GLY A 356 -5.42 -13.11 52.83
N LEU A 357 -4.21 -13.23 52.22
CA LEU A 357 -3.19 -12.17 52.22
C LEU A 357 -3.18 -11.44 50.88
N THR A 358 -3.12 -10.11 50.92
CA THR A 358 -2.86 -9.26 49.77
C THR A 358 -1.62 -8.41 50.01
N LEU A 359 -0.64 -8.54 49.12
CA LEU A 359 0.56 -7.73 49.13
C LEU A 359 0.48 -6.68 47.99
N SER A 360 0.67 -5.40 48.32
CA SER A 360 0.70 -4.32 47.36
C SER A 360 1.89 -3.40 47.59
N GLY A 361 2.51 -2.95 46.52
CA GLY A 361 3.59 -1.97 46.54
C GLY A 361 3.37 -0.93 45.45
N THR A 362 3.58 0.34 45.78
CA THR A 362 3.50 1.45 44.85
C THR A 362 4.70 2.35 45.05
N THR A 363 5.43 2.63 43.94
CA THR A 363 6.51 3.58 43.91
C THR A 363 6.07 4.81 43.15
N ASN A 364 6.21 5.99 43.77
CA ASN A 364 5.95 7.28 43.13
C ASN A 364 7.25 8.06 42.98
N ILE A 365 7.45 8.63 41.78
CA ILE A 365 8.60 9.45 41.46
C ILE A 365 8.08 10.82 41.04
N ALA A 366 8.42 11.87 41.75
CA ALA A 366 8.13 13.25 41.39
C ALA A 366 9.40 13.94 40.92
N GLN A 367 9.40 14.43 39.72
CA GLN A 367 10.50 15.18 39.09
C GLN A 367 10.10 16.64 39.00
N THR A 368 10.87 17.53 39.63
CA THR A 368 10.66 18.99 39.56
C THR A 368 11.56 19.58 38.49
N MET A 369 10.93 20.21 37.46
CA MET A 369 11.62 20.71 36.27
C MET A 369 12.47 21.98 36.55
N ARG A 370 12.00 22.81 37.48
CA ARG A 370 12.66 24.09 37.80
C ARG A 370 14.02 23.88 38.46
N ASP A 371 14.09 22.99 39.40
CA ASP A 371 15.30 22.76 40.22
C ASP A 371 16.04 21.49 39.84
N SER A 372 15.57 20.80 38.79
CA SER A 372 16.10 19.52 38.30
C SER A 372 16.22 18.47 39.40
N SER A 373 15.36 18.53 40.41
CA SER A 373 15.33 17.58 41.53
C SER A 373 14.37 16.41 41.26
N ILE A 374 14.72 15.27 41.85
CA ILE A 374 13.91 14.03 41.77
C ILE A 374 13.65 13.55 43.17
N ALA A 375 12.37 13.36 43.54
CA ALA A 375 11.95 12.74 44.78
C ALA A 375 11.29 11.38 44.51
N VAL A 376 11.70 10.37 45.24
CA VAL A 376 11.16 9.02 45.15
C VAL A 376 10.47 8.69 46.47
N THR A 377 9.24 8.20 46.40
CA THR A 377 8.46 7.72 47.54
C THR A 377 8.02 6.27 47.28
N LEU A 378 8.27 5.40 48.22
CA LEU A 378 7.89 3.97 48.19
C LEU A 378 6.59 3.74 48.96
#